data_dfe91bc07e5e0aa3d8aeaacd4b0d06fb
#
_entry.id   dfe91bc07e5e0aa3d8aeaacd4b0d06fb
#
_cell.length_a   1.000
_cell.length_b   1.000
_cell.length_c   1.000
_cell.angle_alpha   90.00
_cell.angle_beta   90.00
_cell.angle_gamma   90.00
#
_symmetry.space_group_name_H-M   'P 1'
#
loop_
_entity.id
_entity.type
_entity.pdbx_description
1 polymer ?
#
loop_
_entity_poly.entity_id
_entity_poly.type
_entity_poly.pdbx_seq_one_letter_code
_entity_poly.pdbx_strand_id
1 'polypeptide(L)'
;FQPAEEITRGASMMVEDGLGSLIPKPDVCFGQHILPGPAGTVYTMPGPAAAACDTLTITIHGRSAHGSMPHLGIDPTIVAAHIILRLQSIVGREVYPGEFAVITVGKLRAGTRNNIVPETAELVLNTRFYDEEVRDHCYRSIERVVKAECEASACPAEPEIVYSAHGELTDNSSEVFNTIRPVFDAAFGENSVDATPWTASDDFSEIPRSFGAPYVYWTVGMTPREVWEADPDAAPS
;
A
#
# COMPACT_ATOMS: atom_id res chain seq x y z
N PHE A 1 -18.69 -12.91 5.48
CA PHE A 1 -17.97 -11.76 6.05
C PHE A 1 -16.50 -12.12 6.14
N GLN A 2 -15.62 -11.30 5.57
CA GLN A 2 -14.19 -11.46 5.66
C GLN A 2 -13.70 -10.86 7.00
N PRO A 3 -12.92 -11.59 7.80
CA PRO A 3 -12.33 -11.09 9.04
C PRO A 3 -11.00 -10.38 8.77
N ALA A 4 -10.49 -9.60 9.75
CA ALA A 4 -9.11 -9.14 9.84
C ALA A 4 -8.58 -8.40 8.59
N GLU A 5 -9.45 -7.67 7.88
CA GLU A 5 -9.08 -6.85 6.72
C GLU A 5 -8.10 -5.73 7.13
N GLU A 6 -8.33 -5.08 8.27
CA GLU A 6 -7.50 -3.97 8.81
C GLU A 6 -6.00 -4.29 8.96
N ILE A 7 -5.65 -5.57 8.98
CA ILE A 7 -4.25 -6.03 8.99
C ILE A 7 -3.84 -6.70 7.68
N THR A 8 -4.67 -6.57 6.61
CA THR A 8 -4.46 -7.12 5.27
C THR A 8 -4.10 -8.61 5.27
N ARG A 9 -4.78 -9.42 6.11
CA ARG A 9 -4.51 -10.86 6.28
C ARG A 9 -5.75 -11.74 6.28
N GLY A 10 -6.93 -11.17 6.37
CA GLY A 10 -8.15 -11.95 6.51
C GLY A 10 -8.45 -12.81 5.29
N ALA A 11 -8.32 -12.26 4.10
CA ALA A 11 -8.53 -12.97 2.85
C ALA A 11 -7.49 -14.08 2.65
N SER A 12 -6.20 -13.78 2.81
CA SER A 12 -5.14 -14.78 2.67
C SER A 12 -5.31 -15.94 3.68
N MET A 13 -5.64 -15.64 4.93
CA MET A 13 -5.91 -16.67 5.94
C MET A 13 -7.11 -17.56 5.57
N MET A 14 -8.19 -17.00 5.03
CA MET A 14 -9.33 -17.80 4.54
C MET A 14 -8.92 -18.73 3.41
N VAL A 15 -8.05 -18.28 2.50
CA VAL A 15 -7.52 -19.10 1.42
C VAL A 15 -6.61 -20.21 1.97
N GLU A 16 -5.71 -19.88 2.89
CA GLU A 16 -4.81 -20.82 3.58
C GLU A 16 -5.59 -21.90 4.37
N ASP A 17 -6.69 -21.52 5.03
CA ASP A 17 -7.60 -22.41 5.75
C ASP A 17 -8.42 -23.33 4.83
N GLY A 18 -8.21 -23.24 3.52
CA GLY A 18 -8.79 -24.15 2.56
C GLY A 18 -10.15 -23.73 1.99
N LEU A 19 -10.43 -22.42 1.91
CA LEU A 19 -11.66 -21.88 1.31
C LEU A 19 -11.95 -22.53 -0.06
N GLY A 20 -10.92 -22.74 -0.88
CA GLY A 20 -11.03 -23.36 -2.20
C GLY A 20 -11.54 -24.79 -2.20
N SER A 21 -11.49 -25.49 -1.06
CA SER A 21 -12.06 -26.85 -0.88
C SER A 21 -13.45 -26.84 -0.28
N LEU A 22 -13.88 -25.73 0.29
CA LEU A 22 -15.17 -25.58 0.97
C LEU A 22 -16.29 -25.10 0.07
N ILE A 23 -15.94 -24.33 -0.97
CA ILE A 23 -16.90 -23.79 -1.94
C ILE A 23 -16.47 -24.14 -3.38
N PRO A 24 -17.42 -24.30 -4.32
CA PRO A 24 -17.06 -24.43 -5.73
C PRO A 24 -16.38 -23.17 -6.24
N LYS A 25 -15.55 -23.31 -7.29
CA LYS A 25 -14.96 -22.15 -7.97
C LYS A 25 -16.06 -21.19 -8.40
N PRO A 26 -16.03 -19.92 -7.97
CA PRO A 26 -16.99 -18.92 -8.40
C PRO A 26 -16.76 -18.52 -9.86
N ASP A 27 -17.82 -18.23 -10.60
CA ASP A 27 -17.73 -17.64 -11.94
C ASP A 27 -17.32 -16.16 -11.86
N VAL A 28 -17.72 -15.47 -10.79
CA VAL A 28 -17.40 -14.08 -10.50
C VAL A 28 -17.45 -13.84 -8.99
N CYS A 29 -16.59 -12.94 -8.50
CA CYS A 29 -16.62 -12.47 -7.11
C CYS A 29 -17.01 -10.98 -7.06
N PHE A 30 -17.74 -10.63 -6.01
CA PHE A 30 -18.13 -9.27 -5.73
C PHE A 30 -17.67 -8.86 -4.33
N GLY A 31 -17.07 -7.67 -4.21
CA GLY A 31 -16.67 -7.07 -2.95
C GLY A 31 -17.23 -5.67 -2.79
N GLN A 32 -17.51 -5.27 -1.56
CA GLN A 32 -18.05 -3.96 -1.23
C GLN A 32 -17.39 -3.41 0.03
N HIS A 33 -17.03 -2.15 -0.02
CA HIS A 33 -16.56 -1.39 1.15
C HIS A 33 -17.42 -0.16 1.37
N ILE A 34 -17.56 0.25 2.62
CA ILE A 34 -18.21 1.52 2.97
C ILE A 34 -17.15 2.61 3.13
N LEU A 35 -17.40 3.78 2.56
CA LEU A 35 -16.49 4.93 2.66
C LEU A 35 -17.27 6.19 3.07
N PRO A 36 -16.57 7.22 3.59
CA PRO A 36 -17.14 8.55 3.68
C PRO A 36 -17.70 8.98 2.33
N GLY A 37 -18.93 9.42 2.32
CA GLY A 37 -19.65 9.83 1.13
C GLY A 37 -21.17 9.84 1.40
N PRO A 38 -21.98 10.50 0.55
CA PRO A 38 -23.43 10.59 0.77
C PRO A 38 -24.07 9.21 0.79
N ALA A 39 -24.77 8.90 1.89
CA ALA A 39 -25.45 7.62 2.07
C ALA A 39 -26.40 7.30 0.90
N GLY A 40 -26.35 6.04 0.44
CA GLY A 40 -27.12 5.57 -0.71
C GLY A 40 -26.45 5.83 -2.08
N THR A 41 -25.25 6.39 -2.10
CA THR A 41 -24.46 6.53 -3.33
C THR A 41 -23.54 5.32 -3.50
N VAL A 42 -23.49 4.76 -4.70
CA VAL A 42 -22.63 3.65 -5.09
C VAL A 42 -21.57 4.16 -6.06
N TYR A 43 -20.30 3.89 -5.75
CA TYR A 43 -19.15 4.31 -6.56
C TYR A 43 -18.54 3.09 -7.22
N THR A 44 -18.53 3.07 -8.54
CA THR A 44 -18.06 1.92 -9.33
C THR A 44 -17.10 2.34 -10.42
N MET A 45 -16.15 1.48 -10.77
CA MET A 45 -15.21 1.72 -11.86
C MET A 45 -14.64 0.40 -12.40
N PRO A 46 -14.21 0.36 -13.66
CA PRO A 46 -13.36 -0.71 -14.18
C PRO A 46 -11.90 -0.46 -13.83
N GLY A 47 -11.08 -1.50 -13.87
CA GLY A 47 -9.63 -1.38 -13.66
C GLY A 47 -9.25 -1.14 -12.19
N PRO A 48 -8.11 -0.51 -11.92
CA PRO A 48 -7.57 -0.33 -10.58
C PRO A 48 -8.52 0.41 -9.64
N ALA A 49 -9.18 -0.32 -8.75
CA ALA A 49 -10.16 0.24 -7.80
C ALA A 49 -9.56 0.58 -6.43
N ALA A 50 -8.60 -0.23 -5.95
CA ALA A 50 -7.85 0.06 -4.73
C ALA A 50 -6.37 -0.27 -4.92
N ALA A 51 -5.48 0.52 -4.31
CA ALA A 51 -4.04 0.43 -4.54
C ALA A 51 -3.44 -0.88 -4.01
N ALA A 52 -2.45 -1.41 -4.73
CA ALA A 52 -1.50 -2.35 -4.14
C ALA A 52 -0.70 -1.64 -3.04
N CYS A 53 -0.36 -2.36 -1.97
CA CYS A 53 0.46 -1.81 -0.90
C CYS A 53 1.46 -2.82 -0.36
N ASP A 54 2.62 -2.31 0.09
CA ASP A 54 3.59 -3.09 0.82
C ASP A 54 4.17 -2.29 1.98
N THR A 55 4.59 -3.04 2.99
CA THR A 55 5.40 -2.51 4.09
C THR A 55 6.79 -3.11 4.00
N LEU A 56 7.80 -2.25 3.87
CA LEU A 56 9.20 -2.64 3.83
C LEU A 56 9.90 -2.16 5.09
N THR A 57 10.63 -3.04 5.75
CA THR A 57 11.57 -2.68 6.83
C THR A 57 12.99 -2.75 6.29
N ILE A 58 13.72 -1.65 6.39
CA ILE A 58 15.12 -1.52 5.99
C ILE A 58 15.97 -1.38 7.24
N THR A 59 16.89 -2.32 7.46
CA THR A 59 17.88 -2.25 8.54
C THR A 59 19.25 -1.87 7.97
N ILE A 60 19.79 -0.77 8.47
CA ILE A 60 21.09 -0.22 8.08
C ILE A 60 22.07 -0.53 9.20
N HIS A 61 23.19 -1.17 8.85
CA HIS A 61 24.25 -1.53 9.80
C HIS A 61 25.36 -0.46 9.79
N GLY A 62 25.59 0.12 10.94
CA GLY A 62 26.66 1.06 11.20
C GLY A 62 27.74 0.47 12.11
N ARG A 63 28.57 1.34 12.66
CA ARG A 63 29.54 1.00 13.69
C ARG A 63 29.45 1.99 14.85
N SER A 64 29.17 1.47 16.04
CA SER A 64 29.03 2.30 17.23
C SER A 64 30.35 2.97 17.60
N ALA A 65 30.26 4.19 18.13
CA ALA A 65 31.37 4.93 18.70
C ALA A 65 30.88 5.93 19.75
N HIS A 66 31.78 6.40 20.59
CA HIS A 66 31.46 7.50 21.48
C HIS A 66 31.23 8.79 20.66
N GLY A 67 30.18 9.56 20.99
CA GLY A 67 29.80 10.75 20.23
C GLY A 67 30.89 11.82 20.08
N SER A 68 31.90 11.86 20.99
CA SER A 68 33.05 12.74 20.88
C SER A 68 34.16 12.21 19.97
N MET A 69 34.03 10.95 19.51
CA MET A 69 35.01 10.28 18.61
C MET A 69 34.32 9.71 17.38
N PRO A 70 33.55 10.51 16.61
CA PRO A 70 32.72 10.04 15.51
C PRO A 70 33.54 9.37 14.37
N HIS A 71 34.82 9.72 14.23
CA HIS A 71 35.72 9.16 13.24
C HIS A 71 36.05 7.66 13.45
N LEU A 72 35.71 7.11 14.62
CA LEU A 72 35.85 5.67 14.92
C LEU A 72 34.58 4.87 14.59
N GLY A 73 33.46 5.57 14.34
CA GLY A 73 32.18 4.98 14.00
C GLY A 73 31.82 5.07 12.53
N ILE A 74 30.69 4.46 12.19
CA ILE A 74 29.95 4.65 10.93
C ILE A 74 28.51 4.92 11.38
N ASP A 75 28.02 6.12 11.17
CA ASP A 75 26.75 6.55 11.71
C ASP A 75 25.58 6.15 10.78
N PRO A 76 24.79 5.13 11.13
CA PRO A 76 23.66 4.70 10.31
C PRO A 76 22.51 5.71 10.31
N THR A 77 22.48 6.71 11.22
CA THR A 77 21.46 7.76 11.18
C THR A 77 21.69 8.72 10.02
N ILE A 78 22.95 9.03 9.72
CA ILE A 78 23.31 9.85 8.55
C ILE A 78 23.01 9.09 7.27
N VAL A 79 23.33 7.79 7.21
CA VAL A 79 23.02 6.92 6.05
C VAL A 79 21.50 6.90 5.83
N ALA A 80 20.72 6.67 6.89
CA ALA A 80 19.25 6.69 6.84
C ALA A 80 18.70 8.02 6.30
N ALA A 81 19.27 9.15 6.75
CA ALA A 81 18.85 10.47 6.26
C ALA A 81 19.10 10.64 4.75
N HIS A 82 20.26 10.19 4.24
CA HIS A 82 20.57 10.21 2.81
C HIS A 82 19.62 9.30 2.02
N ILE A 83 19.36 8.08 2.52
CA ILE A 83 18.39 7.17 1.93
C ILE A 83 17.01 7.84 1.84
N ILE A 84 16.49 8.41 2.93
CA ILE A 84 15.18 9.08 2.96
C ILE A 84 15.09 10.17 1.88
N LEU A 85 16.10 11.03 1.79
CA LEU A 85 16.14 12.10 0.80
C LEU A 85 16.19 11.55 -0.62
N ARG A 86 16.98 10.51 -0.86
CA ARG A 86 17.14 9.90 -2.18
C ARG A 86 15.89 9.15 -2.62
N LEU A 87 15.19 8.48 -1.71
CA LEU A 87 13.93 7.78 -2.01
C LEU A 87 12.88 8.72 -2.61
N GLN A 88 12.84 10.01 -2.18
CA GLN A 88 11.90 10.98 -2.73
C GLN A 88 12.13 11.25 -4.22
N SER A 89 13.33 11.02 -4.73
CA SER A 89 13.63 11.22 -6.15
C SER A 89 13.09 10.10 -7.04
N ILE A 90 12.79 8.92 -6.50
CA ILE A 90 12.26 7.79 -7.28
C ILE A 90 10.92 8.19 -7.91
N VAL A 91 9.94 8.56 -7.09
CA VAL A 91 8.63 8.97 -7.60
C VAL A 91 8.74 10.23 -8.46
N GLY A 92 9.55 11.20 -8.04
CA GLY A 92 9.64 12.49 -8.74
C GLY A 92 10.48 12.49 -10.02
N ARG A 93 11.30 11.46 -10.30
CA ARG A 93 12.28 11.46 -11.39
C ARG A 93 12.42 10.14 -12.16
N GLU A 94 11.93 9.02 -11.62
CA GLU A 94 12.08 7.71 -12.23
C GLU A 94 10.74 7.09 -12.62
N VAL A 95 9.63 7.55 -12.02
CA VAL A 95 8.25 7.15 -12.39
C VAL A 95 7.70 8.13 -13.43
N TYR A 96 7.01 7.61 -14.44
CA TYR A 96 6.33 8.44 -15.43
C TYR A 96 5.28 9.34 -14.77
N PRO A 97 5.20 10.65 -15.08
CA PRO A 97 4.30 11.58 -14.39
C PRO A 97 2.80 11.27 -14.45
N GLY A 98 2.40 10.40 -15.37
CA GLY A 98 1.02 9.91 -15.48
C GLY A 98 0.71 8.68 -14.62
N GLU A 99 1.73 8.08 -14.01
CA GLU A 99 1.60 6.88 -13.18
C GLU A 99 1.47 7.25 -11.69
N PHE A 100 0.72 6.41 -10.96
CA PHE A 100 0.56 6.58 -9.52
C PHE A 100 1.57 5.73 -8.76
N ALA A 101 2.37 6.39 -7.93
CA ALA A 101 3.29 5.76 -7.00
C ALA A 101 3.42 6.60 -5.73
N VAL A 102 3.39 5.94 -4.58
CA VAL A 102 3.64 6.55 -3.27
C VAL A 102 4.72 5.75 -2.55
N ILE A 103 5.73 6.44 -2.03
CA ILE A 103 6.77 5.89 -1.16
C ILE A 103 6.83 6.77 0.07
N THR A 104 6.33 6.28 1.20
CA THR A 104 6.30 7.00 2.47
C THR A 104 7.24 6.34 3.46
N VAL A 105 8.13 7.09 4.08
CA VAL A 105 8.89 6.63 5.25
C VAL A 105 8.05 6.95 6.48
N GLY A 106 7.32 5.94 6.97
CA GLY A 106 6.40 6.08 8.09
C GLY A 106 7.09 6.01 9.46
N LYS A 107 8.30 5.41 9.52
CA LYS A 107 9.03 5.24 10.78
C LYS A 107 10.53 5.31 10.54
N LEU A 108 11.22 6.01 11.43
CA LEU A 108 12.68 5.99 11.57
C LEU A 108 13.00 5.70 13.04
N ARG A 109 13.86 4.74 13.29
CA ARG A 109 14.35 4.41 14.64
C ARG A 109 15.86 4.24 14.61
N ALA A 110 16.58 4.95 15.48
CA ALA A 110 18.01 4.81 15.68
C ALA A 110 18.42 5.31 17.06
N GLY A 111 19.42 4.65 17.63
CA GLY A 111 20.05 5.06 18.88
C GLY A 111 19.15 5.00 20.12
N THR A 112 19.81 5.06 21.29
CA THR A 112 19.14 5.06 22.61
C THR A 112 19.76 6.08 23.55
N ARG A 113 20.93 6.64 23.22
CA ARG A 113 21.68 7.60 24.05
C ARG A 113 22.22 8.74 23.18
N ASN A 114 22.22 9.95 23.74
CA ASN A 114 22.64 11.17 23.06
C ASN A 114 24.15 11.29 22.80
N ASN A 115 24.99 10.46 23.42
CA ASN A 115 26.45 10.52 23.34
C ASN A 115 27.07 9.25 22.71
N ILE A 116 26.25 8.45 22.00
CA ILE A 116 26.70 7.23 21.32
C ILE A 116 26.18 7.25 19.88
N VAL A 117 27.08 7.09 18.92
CA VAL A 117 26.72 6.74 17.54
C VAL A 117 26.09 5.34 17.55
N PRO A 118 24.88 5.15 17.06
CA PRO A 118 24.22 3.84 17.11
C PRO A 118 24.88 2.81 16.22
N GLU A 119 24.60 1.54 16.48
CA GLU A 119 25.05 0.42 15.66
C GLU A 119 24.14 0.14 14.48
N THR A 120 22.84 0.48 14.62
CA THR A 120 21.84 0.26 13.58
C THR A 120 20.86 1.44 13.46
N ALA A 121 20.28 1.58 12.27
CA ALA A 121 19.09 2.39 12.03
C ALA A 121 18.06 1.56 11.27
N GLU A 122 16.78 1.76 11.59
CA GLU A 122 15.64 1.10 10.97
C GLU A 122 14.75 2.14 10.30
N LEU A 123 14.42 1.90 9.03
CA LEU A 123 13.38 2.63 8.30
C LEU A 123 12.22 1.66 8.02
N VAL A 124 10.98 2.13 8.19
CA VAL A 124 9.81 1.40 7.74
C VAL A 124 9.09 2.24 6.70
N LEU A 125 8.97 1.67 5.51
CA LEU A 125 8.32 2.28 4.36
C LEU A 125 6.93 1.68 4.17
N ASN A 126 5.99 2.52 3.74
CA ASN A 126 4.73 2.11 3.15
C ASN A 126 4.66 2.60 1.70
N THR A 127 4.25 1.72 0.80
CA THR A 127 4.20 2.02 -0.63
C THR A 127 2.79 1.80 -1.19
N ARG A 128 2.43 2.52 -2.26
CA ARG A 128 1.14 2.39 -2.95
C ARG A 128 1.33 2.49 -4.45
N PHE A 129 0.62 1.63 -5.21
CA PHE A 129 0.72 1.57 -6.67
C PHE A 129 -0.62 1.17 -7.29
N TYR A 130 -0.87 1.62 -8.54
CA TYR A 130 -1.98 1.13 -9.37
C TYR A 130 -1.52 0.25 -10.53
N ASP A 131 -0.21 -0.03 -10.60
CA ASP A 131 0.40 -0.82 -11.65
C ASP A 131 1.56 -1.66 -11.10
N GLU A 132 1.61 -2.95 -11.47
CA GLU A 132 2.62 -3.88 -10.97
C GLU A 132 4.01 -3.60 -11.58
N GLU A 133 4.11 -3.12 -12.83
CA GLU A 133 5.40 -2.79 -13.45
C GLU A 133 6.03 -1.55 -12.79
N VAL A 134 5.19 -0.55 -12.46
CA VAL A 134 5.61 0.64 -11.71
C VAL A 134 6.08 0.25 -10.31
N ARG A 135 5.36 -0.65 -9.63
CA ARG A 135 5.72 -1.21 -8.34
C ARG A 135 7.10 -1.88 -8.38
N ASP A 136 7.29 -2.81 -9.32
CA ASP A 136 8.55 -3.52 -9.51
C ASP A 136 9.72 -2.59 -9.83
N HIS A 137 9.47 -1.56 -10.66
CA HIS A 137 10.46 -0.53 -10.94
C HIS A 137 10.86 0.23 -9.67
N CYS A 138 9.88 0.65 -8.87
CA CYS A 138 10.13 1.34 -7.60
C CYS A 138 10.92 0.48 -6.62
N TYR A 139 10.64 -0.81 -6.52
CA TYR A 139 11.36 -1.71 -5.62
C TYR A 139 12.82 -1.91 -6.04
N ARG A 140 13.09 -2.12 -7.32
CA ARG A 140 14.48 -2.16 -7.82
C ARG A 140 15.21 -0.84 -7.54
N SER A 141 14.51 0.29 -7.64
CA SER A 141 15.09 1.60 -7.35
C SER A 141 15.35 1.81 -5.85
N ILE A 142 14.44 1.37 -4.98
CA ILE A 142 14.63 1.39 -3.51
C ILE A 142 15.86 0.57 -3.13
N GLU A 143 15.93 -0.68 -3.59
CA GLU A 143 17.08 -1.54 -3.28
C GLU A 143 18.41 -0.94 -3.77
N ARG A 144 18.44 -0.42 -4.99
CA ARG A 144 19.61 0.25 -5.56
C ARG A 144 20.05 1.44 -4.73
N VAL A 145 19.12 2.30 -4.32
CA VAL A 145 19.39 3.47 -3.49
C VAL A 145 19.95 3.06 -2.14
N VAL A 146 19.28 2.13 -1.46
CA VAL A 146 19.68 1.67 -0.12
C VAL A 146 21.09 1.06 -0.14
N LYS A 147 21.35 0.18 -1.09
CA LYS A 147 22.69 -0.45 -1.25
C LYS A 147 23.78 0.60 -1.56
N ALA A 148 23.50 1.52 -2.48
CA ALA A 148 24.46 2.55 -2.88
C ALA A 148 24.80 3.51 -1.72
N GLU A 149 23.85 3.94 -0.92
CA GLU A 149 24.10 4.83 0.21
C GLU A 149 24.87 4.11 1.35
N CYS A 150 24.58 2.83 1.57
CA CYS A 150 25.34 2.01 2.52
C CYS A 150 26.78 1.82 2.06
N GLU A 151 27.02 1.52 0.77
CA GLU A 151 28.36 1.39 0.18
C GLU A 151 29.13 2.71 0.25
N ALA A 152 28.52 3.82 -0.15
CA ALA A 152 29.12 5.15 -0.10
C ALA A 152 29.53 5.57 1.32
N SER A 153 28.86 5.05 2.33
CA SER A 153 29.15 5.31 3.75
C SER A 153 30.06 4.28 4.39
N ALA A 154 30.56 3.31 3.61
CA ALA A 154 31.39 2.19 4.08
C ALA A 154 30.76 1.39 5.23
N CYS A 155 29.45 1.14 5.14
CA CYS A 155 28.74 0.31 6.10
C CYS A 155 29.40 -1.07 6.24
N PRO A 156 29.50 -1.64 7.46
CA PRO A 156 30.24 -2.88 7.71
C PRO A 156 29.52 -4.14 7.21
N ALA A 157 28.24 -4.03 6.87
CA ALA A 157 27.43 -5.11 6.32
C ALA A 157 26.39 -4.57 5.33
N GLU A 158 25.91 -5.45 4.46
CA GLU A 158 24.81 -5.16 3.55
C GLU A 158 23.54 -4.80 4.33
N PRO A 159 22.73 -3.84 3.82
CA PRO A 159 21.44 -3.56 4.43
C PRO A 159 20.48 -4.74 4.28
N GLU A 160 19.64 -4.94 5.29
CA GLU A 160 18.55 -5.90 5.22
C GLU A 160 17.27 -5.20 4.76
N ILE A 161 16.57 -5.77 3.78
CA ILE A 161 15.28 -5.28 3.30
C ILE A 161 14.28 -6.42 3.44
N VAL A 162 13.28 -6.24 4.31
CA VAL A 162 12.25 -7.24 4.62
C VAL A 162 10.89 -6.70 4.26
N TYR A 163 10.16 -7.43 3.42
CA TYR A 163 8.76 -7.17 3.12
C TYR A 163 7.90 -7.83 4.19
N SER A 164 7.12 -7.06 4.95
CA SER A 164 6.39 -7.55 6.13
C SER A 164 4.87 -7.58 5.96
N ALA A 165 4.33 -6.81 5.03
CA ALA A 165 2.94 -6.87 4.60
C ALA A 165 2.89 -6.67 3.10
N HIS A 166 1.94 -7.32 2.46
CA HIS A 166 1.71 -7.29 1.03
C HIS A 166 0.20 -7.23 0.79
N GLY A 167 -0.23 -6.26 0.01
CA GLY A 167 -1.60 -6.15 -0.48
C GLY A 167 -1.60 -6.05 -1.99
N GLU A 168 -2.28 -6.98 -2.63
CA GLU A 168 -2.41 -7.01 -4.08
C GLU A 168 -3.25 -5.83 -4.60
N LEU A 169 -3.01 -5.45 -5.85
CA LEU A 169 -3.86 -4.49 -6.55
C LEU A 169 -5.29 -5.04 -6.65
N THR A 170 -6.27 -4.25 -6.25
CA THR A 170 -7.67 -4.57 -6.52
C THR A 170 -8.04 -4.02 -7.89
N ASP A 171 -7.95 -4.89 -8.90
CA ASP A 171 -8.15 -4.56 -10.32
C ASP A 171 -9.47 -5.17 -10.83
N ASN A 172 -10.46 -4.33 -11.00
CA ASN A 172 -11.80 -4.73 -11.43
C ASN A 172 -11.81 -5.22 -12.88
N SER A 173 -12.39 -6.40 -13.12
CA SER A 173 -12.64 -6.92 -14.47
C SER A 173 -13.53 -5.96 -15.26
N SER A 174 -13.01 -5.40 -16.34
CA SER A 174 -13.77 -4.51 -17.23
C SER A 174 -14.97 -5.22 -17.88
N GLU A 175 -14.86 -6.51 -18.17
CA GLU A 175 -15.96 -7.30 -18.75
C GLU A 175 -17.11 -7.44 -17.76
N VAL A 176 -16.82 -7.83 -16.51
CA VAL A 176 -17.83 -7.97 -15.45
C VAL A 176 -18.41 -6.60 -15.12
N PHE A 177 -17.57 -5.58 -14.99
CA PHE A 177 -18.00 -4.20 -14.74
C PHE A 177 -19.03 -3.72 -15.77
N ASN A 178 -18.74 -3.89 -17.07
CA ASN A 178 -19.64 -3.49 -18.14
C ASN A 178 -20.99 -4.24 -18.09
N THR A 179 -21.00 -5.43 -17.53
CA THR A 179 -22.23 -6.23 -17.36
C THR A 179 -23.07 -5.74 -16.19
N ILE A 180 -22.44 -5.36 -15.05
CA ILE A 180 -23.15 -4.98 -13.83
C ILE A 180 -23.48 -3.49 -13.76
N ARG A 181 -22.71 -2.61 -14.42
CA ARG A 181 -22.92 -1.17 -14.35
C ARG A 181 -24.35 -0.73 -14.73
N PRO A 182 -24.97 -1.25 -15.80
CA PRO A 182 -26.38 -0.92 -16.11
C PRO A 182 -27.37 -1.32 -15.00
N VAL A 183 -27.05 -2.38 -14.24
CA VAL A 183 -27.89 -2.80 -13.10
C VAL A 183 -27.80 -1.79 -11.96
N PHE A 184 -26.61 -1.29 -11.66
CA PHE A 184 -26.42 -0.22 -10.68
C PHE A 184 -27.11 1.06 -11.12
N ASP A 185 -26.96 1.45 -12.39
CA ASP A 185 -27.61 2.66 -12.94
C ASP A 185 -29.15 2.57 -12.84
N ALA A 186 -29.71 1.41 -13.11
CA ALA A 186 -31.14 1.18 -12.99
C ALA A 186 -31.64 1.18 -11.53
N ALA A 187 -30.82 0.66 -10.60
CA ALA A 187 -31.21 0.53 -9.19
C ALA A 187 -30.98 1.82 -8.39
N PHE A 188 -29.93 2.56 -8.68
CA PHE A 188 -29.49 3.73 -7.90
C PHE A 188 -29.69 5.08 -8.63
N GLY A 189 -29.94 5.07 -9.95
CA GLY A 189 -30.16 6.28 -10.73
C GLY A 189 -28.99 7.26 -10.62
N GLU A 190 -29.26 8.50 -10.24
CA GLU A 190 -28.24 9.54 -10.06
C GLU A 190 -27.24 9.24 -8.93
N ASN A 191 -27.52 8.27 -8.08
CA ASN A 191 -26.59 7.81 -7.03
C ASN A 191 -25.67 6.68 -7.51
N SER A 192 -25.75 6.23 -8.77
CA SER A 192 -24.75 5.38 -9.41
C SER A 192 -23.66 6.27 -10.03
N VAL A 193 -22.51 6.36 -9.39
CA VAL A 193 -21.47 7.35 -9.70
C VAL A 193 -20.18 6.64 -10.14
N ASP A 194 -19.45 7.24 -11.07
CA ASP A 194 -18.12 6.79 -11.43
C ASP A 194 -17.16 7.02 -10.26
N ALA A 195 -16.48 5.95 -9.85
CA ALA A 195 -15.44 6.03 -8.82
C ALA A 195 -14.13 6.60 -9.40
N THR A 196 -13.32 7.13 -8.51
CA THR A 196 -11.88 7.32 -8.75
C THR A 196 -11.10 6.24 -8.01
N PRO A 197 -9.91 5.84 -8.49
CA PRO A 197 -9.09 4.85 -7.80
C PRO A 197 -8.86 5.22 -6.33
N TRP A 198 -9.12 4.29 -5.44
CA TRP A 198 -8.91 4.49 -4.01
C TRP A 198 -7.43 4.26 -3.67
N THR A 199 -6.82 5.24 -2.99
CA THR A 199 -5.40 5.18 -2.62
C THR A 199 -5.11 4.26 -1.43
N ALA A 200 -6.14 3.82 -0.71
CA ALA A 200 -6.03 2.75 0.27
C ALA A 200 -5.99 1.38 -0.40
N SER A 201 -5.71 0.36 0.36
CA SER A 201 -5.64 -1.04 -0.10
C SER A 201 -6.69 -1.87 0.63
N ASP A 202 -7.09 -2.96 0.01
CA ASP A 202 -8.01 -3.95 0.55
C ASP A 202 -7.49 -5.35 0.16
N ASP A 203 -7.64 -6.34 1.03
CA ASP A 203 -7.19 -7.70 0.74
C ASP A 203 -8.26 -8.59 0.08
N PHE A 204 -9.45 -8.05 -0.22
CA PHE A 204 -10.53 -8.77 -0.91
C PHE A 204 -10.05 -9.51 -2.17
N SER A 205 -9.17 -8.87 -2.95
CA SER A 205 -8.71 -9.41 -4.23
C SER A 205 -7.98 -10.76 -4.11
N GLU A 206 -7.46 -11.11 -2.95
CA GLU A 206 -6.81 -12.38 -2.66
C GLU A 206 -7.75 -13.57 -2.88
N ILE A 207 -9.02 -13.43 -2.48
CA ILE A 207 -10.03 -14.48 -2.61
C ILE A 207 -10.29 -14.80 -4.09
N PRO A 208 -10.76 -13.88 -4.95
CA PRO A 208 -10.98 -14.18 -6.36
C PRO A 208 -9.70 -14.60 -7.10
N ARG A 209 -8.55 -14.01 -6.77
CA ARG A 209 -7.25 -14.41 -7.34
C ARG A 209 -6.91 -15.87 -7.06
N SER A 210 -7.19 -16.38 -5.86
CA SER A 210 -6.94 -17.78 -5.50
C SER A 210 -7.74 -18.78 -6.34
N PHE A 211 -8.89 -18.36 -6.84
CA PHE A 211 -9.73 -19.15 -7.74
C PHE A 211 -9.46 -18.89 -9.23
N GLY A 212 -8.68 -17.86 -9.57
CA GLY A 212 -8.59 -17.33 -10.94
C GLY A 212 -9.96 -16.90 -11.47
N ALA A 213 -10.77 -16.27 -10.61
CA ALA A 213 -12.09 -15.76 -10.93
C ALA A 213 -12.04 -14.23 -11.18
N PRO A 214 -12.78 -13.72 -12.18
CA PRO A 214 -12.93 -12.29 -12.33
C PRO A 214 -13.74 -11.69 -11.18
N TYR A 215 -13.54 -10.40 -10.91
CA TYR A 215 -14.25 -9.74 -9.82
C TYR A 215 -14.51 -8.26 -10.10
N VAL A 216 -15.45 -7.71 -9.34
CA VAL A 216 -15.67 -6.27 -9.21
C VAL A 216 -15.81 -5.91 -7.74
N TYR A 217 -15.07 -4.90 -7.34
CA TYR A 217 -15.09 -4.27 -6.04
C TYR A 217 -15.63 -2.84 -6.18
N TRP A 218 -16.54 -2.45 -5.30
CA TRP A 218 -17.11 -1.11 -5.31
C TRP A 218 -17.24 -0.56 -3.90
N THR A 219 -17.48 0.74 -3.82
CA THR A 219 -17.66 1.42 -2.53
C THR A 219 -19.05 2.06 -2.42
N VAL A 220 -19.52 2.23 -1.18
CA VAL A 220 -20.81 2.81 -0.86
C VAL A 220 -20.65 3.92 0.15
N GLY A 221 -21.27 5.05 -0.10
CA GLY A 221 -21.31 6.17 0.84
C GLY A 221 -22.10 5.82 2.10
N MET A 222 -21.52 6.11 3.27
CA MET A 222 -22.12 5.81 4.58
C MET A 222 -22.52 7.05 5.38
N THR A 223 -22.09 8.24 4.95
CA THR A 223 -22.36 9.48 5.70
C THR A 223 -23.78 9.97 5.43
N PRO A 224 -24.58 10.25 6.46
CA PRO A 224 -25.89 10.86 6.25
C PRO A 224 -25.79 12.08 5.32
N ARG A 225 -26.68 12.15 4.33
CA ARG A 225 -26.59 13.16 3.27
C ARG A 225 -26.56 14.59 3.83
N GLU A 226 -27.34 14.86 4.88
CA GLU A 226 -27.36 16.16 5.56
C GLU A 226 -26.00 16.54 6.18
N VAL A 227 -25.29 15.55 6.71
CA VAL A 227 -23.95 15.74 7.30
C VAL A 227 -22.92 15.97 6.20
N TRP A 228 -22.98 15.18 5.14
CA TRP A 228 -22.09 15.31 3.99
C TRP A 228 -22.22 16.67 3.28
N GLU A 229 -23.47 17.13 3.08
CA GLU A 229 -23.73 18.43 2.44
C GLU A 229 -23.31 19.62 3.31
N ALA A 230 -23.35 19.47 4.64
CA ALA A 230 -22.90 20.51 5.56
C ALA A 230 -21.38 20.62 5.63
N ASP A 231 -20.67 19.50 5.70
CA ASP A 231 -19.21 19.44 5.76
C ASP A 231 -18.71 18.03 5.34
N PRO A 232 -18.27 17.87 4.09
CA PRO A 232 -17.71 16.59 3.63
C PRO A 232 -16.48 16.13 4.38
N ASP A 233 -15.68 17.06 4.93
CA ASP A 233 -14.44 16.76 5.66
C ASP A 233 -14.70 16.35 7.13
N ALA A 234 -15.88 16.64 7.66
CA ALA A 234 -16.29 16.20 9.00
C ALA A 234 -16.81 14.75 9.05
N ALA A 235 -16.93 14.09 7.91
CA ALA A 235 -17.38 12.70 7.86
C ALA A 235 -16.33 11.78 8.53
N PRO A 236 -16.76 10.81 9.37
CA PRO A 236 -15.86 9.87 9.98
C PRO A 236 -15.16 9.04 8.90
N SER A 237 -13.83 8.89 9.03
CA SER A 237 -12.98 8.06 8.16
C SER A 237 -13.05 6.61 8.60
#